data_7431b8ecdf686d2a12caaec66dc4fdda
#
_entry.id   7431b8ecdf686d2a12caaec66dc4fdda
#
_cell.length_a   1.000
_cell.length_b   1.000
_cell.length_c   1.000
_cell.angle_alpha   90.00
_cell.angle_beta   90.00
_cell.angle_gamma   90.00
#
_symmetry.space_group_name_H-M   'P 1'
#
loop_
_entity.id
_entity.type
_entity.pdbx_description
1 polymer ?
#
loop_
_entity_poly.entity_id
_entity_poly.type
_entity_poly.pdbx_seq_one_letter_code
_entity_poly.pdbx_strand_id
1 'polypeptide(L)'
;MLIAALVLQSTLAAATGAQAPPELARALVQLASDAVVVDRVPMALHRYRSVLAPARLFALWSGGASDRPPVRDIAGGWRVASRIEGSWQETLQVRSDGAGGSEVLRSRVDLRAPLARPESLPFALPAGGAVLRTLAFHDRAGRGSQFIVAIQGSPQRAMSLLCARLLEGGWQPVATDGCAMPVTAATAWFLRGAETLGLSLRASGRGSRAVIGFVSPQP
;
A
#
# COMPACT_ATOMS: atom_id res chain seq x y z
N MET A 1 10.11 21.85 11.84
CA MET A 1 10.99 21.30 10.79
C MET A 1 10.17 21.27 9.50
N LEU A 2 10.41 22.22 8.58
CA LEU A 2 9.68 22.36 7.32
C LEU A 2 10.15 21.28 6.35
N ILE A 3 9.23 20.43 5.87
CA ILE A 3 9.48 19.55 4.73
C ILE A 3 9.04 20.32 3.49
N ALA A 4 10.01 20.78 2.73
CA ALA A 4 9.81 21.46 1.47
C ALA A 4 9.23 20.47 0.44
N ALA A 5 8.04 20.76 -0.05
CA ALA A 5 7.42 20.06 -1.18
C ALA A 5 8.15 20.46 -2.46
N LEU A 6 9.02 19.57 -2.96
CA LEU A 6 9.64 19.72 -4.28
C LEU A 6 8.80 18.92 -5.30
N VAL A 7 8.03 19.66 -6.09
CA VAL A 7 7.28 19.12 -7.24
C VAL A 7 8.28 18.73 -8.32
N LEU A 8 8.48 17.42 -8.55
CA LEU A 8 9.13 16.93 -9.76
C LEU A 8 8.05 16.38 -10.70
N GLN A 9 7.91 17.07 -11.82
CA GLN A 9 7.18 16.57 -12.98
C GLN A 9 7.99 15.43 -13.61
N SER A 10 7.66 14.19 -13.22
CA SER A 10 8.09 13.02 -13.99
C SER A 10 7.15 12.90 -15.18
N THR A 11 7.65 13.22 -16.38
CA THR A 11 6.99 12.91 -17.64
C THR A 11 7.00 11.40 -17.85
N LEU A 12 6.05 10.70 -17.21
CA LEU A 12 5.69 9.36 -17.65
C LEU A 12 4.92 9.52 -18.95
N ALA A 13 5.43 8.87 -20.00
CA ALA A 13 4.77 8.79 -21.30
C ALA A 13 3.28 8.46 -21.10
N ALA A 14 2.42 9.34 -21.62
CA ALA A 14 0.98 9.19 -21.57
C ALA A 14 0.58 7.91 -22.33
N ALA A 15 0.39 6.82 -21.60
CA ALA A 15 -0.39 5.71 -22.11
C ALA A 15 -1.79 6.25 -22.35
N THR A 16 -2.22 6.31 -23.60
CA THR A 16 -3.55 6.70 -24.06
C THR A 16 -4.61 5.69 -23.59
N GLY A 17 -4.90 5.69 -22.31
CA GLY A 17 -6.01 4.99 -21.70
C GLY A 17 -7.05 6.03 -21.29
N ALA A 18 -8.33 5.66 -21.20
CA ALA A 18 -9.44 6.52 -20.94
C ALA A 18 -9.14 7.62 -19.92
N GLN A 19 -9.14 8.86 -20.38
CA GLN A 19 -8.94 10.02 -19.52
C GLN A 19 -10.11 10.16 -18.57
N ALA A 20 -9.84 10.54 -17.33
CA ALA A 20 -10.90 10.88 -16.40
C ALA A 20 -11.84 11.92 -17.03
N PRO A 21 -13.16 11.85 -16.82
CA PRO A 21 -14.07 12.89 -17.26
C PRO A 21 -13.51 14.26 -16.86
N PRO A 22 -13.53 15.27 -17.75
CA PRO A 22 -12.88 16.57 -17.50
C PRO A 22 -13.41 17.26 -16.24
N GLU A 23 -14.67 17.03 -15.87
CA GLU A 23 -15.25 17.55 -14.63
C GLU A 23 -14.64 16.88 -13.39
N LEU A 24 -14.40 15.57 -13.45
CA LEU A 24 -13.73 14.86 -12.37
C LEU A 24 -12.27 15.34 -12.23
N ALA A 25 -11.57 15.49 -13.34
CA ALA A 25 -10.18 15.98 -13.33
C ALA A 25 -10.07 17.37 -12.68
N ARG A 26 -11.03 18.27 -12.95
CA ARG A 26 -11.07 19.62 -12.33
C ARG A 26 -11.41 19.59 -10.84
N ALA A 27 -12.13 18.55 -10.39
CA ALA A 27 -12.55 18.42 -8.99
C ALA A 27 -11.46 17.80 -8.09
N LEU A 28 -10.36 17.31 -8.67
CA LEU A 28 -9.31 16.59 -7.95
C LEU A 28 -8.00 17.39 -7.89
N VAL A 29 -7.50 17.62 -6.68
CA VAL A 29 -6.16 18.15 -6.43
C VAL A 29 -5.23 16.99 -6.14
N GLN A 30 -4.28 16.73 -7.02
CA GLN A 30 -3.32 15.64 -6.87
C GLN A 30 -2.32 15.94 -5.76
N LEU A 31 -2.18 15.00 -4.82
CA LEU A 31 -1.25 15.06 -3.70
C LEU A 31 0.00 14.21 -3.92
N ALA A 32 -0.20 13.03 -4.54
CA ALA A 32 0.89 12.09 -4.81
C ALA A 32 0.53 11.22 -6.03
N SER A 33 1.56 10.69 -6.67
CA SER A 33 1.46 9.73 -7.75
C SER A 33 2.62 8.74 -7.62
N ASP A 34 2.29 7.46 -7.47
CA ASP A 34 3.24 6.39 -7.23
C ASP A 34 3.03 5.26 -8.24
N ALA A 35 4.12 4.68 -8.71
CA ALA A 35 4.11 3.39 -9.38
C ALA A 35 4.37 2.31 -8.33
N VAL A 36 3.43 1.40 -8.19
CA VAL A 36 3.51 0.33 -7.20
C VAL A 36 3.29 -1.03 -7.85
N VAL A 37 3.76 -2.08 -7.21
CA VAL A 37 3.49 -3.47 -7.61
C VAL A 37 2.80 -4.16 -6.46
N VAL A 38 1.57 -4.62 -6.66
CA VAL A 38 0.79 -5.34 -5.65
C VAL A 38 0.60 -6.78 -6.10
N ASP A 39 1.10 -7.75 -5.33
CA ASP A 39 1.06 -9.17 -5.69
C ASP A 39 1.54 -9.43 -7.14
N ARG A 40 2.65 -8.80 -7.52
CA ARG A 40 3.25 -8.84 -8.85
C ARG A 40 2.49 -8.08 -9.95
N VAL A 41 1.37 -7.45 -9.65
CA VAL A 41 0.60 -6.65 -10.61
C VAL A 41 1.08 -5.21 -10.57
N PRO A 42 1.72 -4.69 -11.64
CA PRO A 42 2.09 -3.28 -11.72
C PRO A 42 0.84 -2.40 -11.78
N MET A 43 0.82 -1.34 -11.01
CA MET A 43 -0.27 -0.36 -11.02
C MET A 43 0.21 1.07 -10.78
N ALA A 44 -0.51 2.02 -11.35
CA ALA A 44 -0.38 3.43 -10.99
C ALA A 44 -1.36 3.73 -9.86
N LEU A 45 -0.86 4.37 -8.80
CA LEU A 45 -1.65 4.80 -7.65
C LEU A 45 -1.54 6.32 -7.53
N HIS A 46 -2.69 7.00 -7.51
CA HIS A 46 -2.75 8.45 -7.36
C HIS A 46 -3.58 8.80 -6.14
N ARG A 47 -3.08 9.71 -5.33
CA ARG A 47 -3.80 10.27 -4.19
C ARG A 47 -4.22 11.70 -4.48
N TYR A 48 -5.47 12.02 -4.18
CA TYR A 48 -6.04 13.33 -4.39
C TYR A 48 -6.81 13.82 -3.16
N ARG A 49 -7.06 15.11 -3.12
CA ARG A 49 -8.12 15.75 -2.33
C ARG A 49 -9.17 16.34 -3.24
N SER A 50 -10.38 16.44 -2.73
CA SER A 50 -11.50 17.11 -3.40
C SER A 50 -12.36 17.85 -2.38
N VAL A 51 -12.91 18.97 -2.79
CA VAL A 51 -13.95 19.69 -2.03
C VAL A 51 -15.33 19.06 -2.19
N LEU A 52 -15.48 18.10 -3.10
CA LEU A 52 -16.74 17.42 -3.34
C LEU A 52 -16.93 16.24 -2.38
N ALA A 53 -18.18 16.03 -1.98
CA ALA A 53 -18.57 14.85 -1.20
C ALA A 53 -18.41 13.55 -2.00
N PRO A 54 -18.18 12.40 -1.33
CA PRO A 54 -17.93 11.11 -1.97
C PRO A 54 -18.97 10.72 -3.03
N ALA A 55 -20.27 10.93 -2.76
CA ALA A 55 -21.34 10.58 -3.69
C ALA A 55 -21.25 11.36 -5.01
N ARG A 56 -20.86 12.65 -4.96
CA ARG A 56 -20.70 13.48 -6.15
C ARG A 56 -19.49 13.02 -6.98
N LEU A 57 -18.39 12.63 -6.34
CA LEU A 57 -17.21 12.12 -7.02
C LEU A 57 -17.50 10.81 -7.77
N PHE A 58 -18.25 9.88 -7.16
CA PHE A 58 -18.65 8.65 -7.85
C PHE A 58 -19.60 8.95 -9.02
N ALA A 59 -20.51 9.90 -8.88
CA ALA A 59 -21.40 10.31 -9.96
C ALA A 59 -20.63 10.89 -11.16
N LEU A 60 -19.64 11.75 -10.92
CA LEU A 60 -18.76 12.28 -11.96
C LEU A 60 -17.88 11.19 -12.59
N TRP A 61 -17.32 10.30 -11.79
CA TRP A 61 -16.47 9.23 -12.28
C TRP A 61 -17.22 8.23 -13.16
N SER A 62 -18.48 7.92 -12.83
CA SER A 62 -19.30 7.05 -13.64
C SER A 62 -19.83 7.71 -14.94
N GLY A 63 -19.58 9.00 -15.15
CA GLY A 63 -19.97 9.71 -16.39
C GLY A 63 -21.47 9.75 -16.66
N GLY A 64 -22.33 9.48 -15.65
CA GLY A 64 -23.77 9.41 -15.84
C GLY A 64 -24.26 8.16 -16.59
N ALA A 65 -23.40 7.19 -16.84
CA ALA A 65 -23.73 5.95 -17.53
C ALA A 65 -24.83 5.17 -16.78
N SER A 66 -25.72 4.53 -17.54
CA SER A 66 -26.77 3.64 -17.00
C SER A 66 -26.20 2.47 -16.19
N ASP A 67 -25.02 1.99 -16.56
CA ASP A 67 -24.28 0.91 -15.90
C ASP A 67 -23.25 1.45 -14.91
N ARG A 68 -23.72 2.08 -13.85
CA ARG A 68 -22.83 2.54 -12.76
C ARG A 68 -22.22 1.34 -12.04
N PRO A 69 -20.88 1.28 -11.95
CA PRO A 69 -20.27 0.21 -11.16
C PRO A 69 -20.76 0.28 -9.71
N PRO A 70 -21.06 -0.88 -9.09
CA PRO A 70 -21.56 -0.91 -7.72
C PRO A 70 -20.52 -0.31 -6.77
N VAL A 71 -20.95 0.63 -5.93
CA VAL A 71 -20.12 1.20 -4.86
C VAL A 71 -20.27 0.31 -3.63
N ARG A 72 -19.13 -0.12 -3.07
CA ARG A 72 -19.07 -0.95 -1.86
C ARG A 72 -18.42 -0.17 -0.73
N ASP A 73 -18.97 -0.31 0.47
CA ASP A 73 -18.34 0.20 1.68
C ASP A 73 -17.31 -0.81 2.19
N ILE A 74 -16.14 -0.30 2.58
CA ILE A 74 -15.05 -1.08 3.18
C ILE A 74 -14.61 -0.45 4.51
N ALA A 75 -13.73 -1.14 5.23
CA ALA A 75 -13.25 -0.68 6.53
C ALA A 75 -12.62 0.73 6.46
N GLY A 76 -12.76 1.50 7.54
CA GLY A 76 -12.19 2.84 7.66
C GLY A 76 -12.98 3.94 6.93
N GLY A 77 -14.26 3.71 6.63
CA GLY A 77 -15.12 4.70 5.98
C GLY A 77 -14.84 4.92 4.48
N TRP A 78 -14.04 4.05 3.88
CA TRP A 78 -13.78 4.07 2.45
C TRP A 78 -14.95 3.46 1.68
N ARG A 79 -15.28 4.08 0.56
CA ARG A 79 -16.20 3.58 -0.46
C ARG A 79 -15.42 3.29 -1.72
N VAL A 80 -15.68 2.16 -2.36
CA VAL A 80 -14.89 1.67 -3.50
C VAL A 80 -15.79 1.31 -4.66
N ALA A 81 -15.41 1.72 -5.86
CA ALA A 81 -15.97 1.23 -7.10
C ALA A 81 -14.84 0.93 -8.09
N SER A 82 -15.06 -0.06 -8.95
CA SER A 82 -14.10 -0.44 -9.99
C SER A 82 -14.82 -0.59 -11.32
N ARG A 83 -14.13 -0.26 -12.40
CA ARG A 83 -14.60 -0.48 -13.78
C ARG A 83 -13.47 -1.01 -14.63
N ILE A 84 -13.83 -1.64 -15.76
CA ILE A 84 -12.89 -2.10 -16.76
C ILE A 84 -13.21 -1.39 -18.08
N GLU A 85 -12.21 -0.79 -18.67
CA GLU A 85 -12.29 -0.15 -19.99
C GLU A 85 -11.16 -0.70 -20.87
N GLY A 86 -11.53 -1.52 -21.85
CA GLY A 86 -10.54 -2.22 -22.68
C GLY A 86 -9.62 -3.12 -21.86
N SER A 87 -8.32 -2.84 -21.88
CA SER A 87 -7.32 -3.56 -21.05
C SER A 87 -7.06 -2.93 -19.68
N TRP A 88 -7.75 -1.87 -19.33
CA TRP A 88 -7.51 -1.15 -18.09
C TRP A 88 -8.57 -1.44 -17.05
N GLN A 89 -8.14 -1.81 -15.87
CA GLN A 89 -8.96 -1.76 -14.67
C GLN A 89 -8.66 -0.47 -13.91
N GLU A 90 -9.70 0.28 -13.62
CA GLU A 90 -9.62 1.49 -12.81
C GLU A 90 -10.43 1.29 -11.53
N THR A 91 -9.85 1.65 -10.39
CA THR A 91 -10.54 1.61 -9.09
C THR A 91 -10.48 2.99 -8.46
N LEU A 92 -11.64 3.48 -8.05
CA LEU A 92 -11.79 4.70 -7.28
C LEU A 92 -12.17 4.35 -5.84
N GLN A 93 -11.39 4.83 -4.88
CA GLN A 93 -11.67 4.71 -3.45
C GLN A 93 -11.81 6.13 -2.90
N VAL A 94 -12.89 6.38 -2.18
CA VAL A 94 -13.20 7.71 -1.65
C VAL A 94 -13.68 7.59 -0.21
N ARG A 95 -13.19 8.48 0.65
CA ARG A 95 -13.76 8.68 1.99
C ARG A 95 -13.96 10.16 2.26
N SER A 96 -14.88 10.49 3.15
CA SER A 96 -15.04 11.86 3.64
C SER A 96 -13.81 12.27 4.45
N ASP A 97 -13.36 13.51 4.28
CA ASP A 97 -12.28 14.11 5.07
C ASP A 97 -12.77 14.72 6.40
N GLY A 98 -14.09 14.64 6.67
CA GLY A 98 -14.72 15.21 7.87
C GLY A 98 -15.03 16.73 7.76
N ALA A 99 -14.52 17.42 6.73
CA ALA A 99 -14.71 18.86 6.51
C ALA A 99 -15.64 19.15 5.32
N GLY A 100 -16.39 18.16 4.87
CA GLY A 100 -17.31 18.28 3.72
C GLY A 100 -16.72 17.90 2.37
N GLY A 101 -15.40 17.68 2.31
CA GLY A 101 -14.66 17.20 1.16
C GLY A 101 -14.37 15.70 1.20
N SER A 102 -13.40 15.28 0.41
CA SER A 102 -13.00 13.89 0.27
C SER A 102 -11.51 13.68 0.09
N GLU A 103 -11.00 12.60 0.69
CA GLU A 103 -9.77 11.94 0.27
C GLU A 103 -10.09 10.91 -0.81
N VAL A 104 -9.23 10.85 -1.83
CA VAL A 104 -9.44 9.99 -2.99
C VAL A 104 -8.16 9.23 -3.30
N LEU A 105 -8.29 7.90 -3.47
CA LEU A 105 -7.27 7.05 -4.07
C LEU A 105 -7.81 6.54 -5.41
N ARG A 106 -7.04 6.71 -6.46
CA ARG A 106 -7.34 6.20 -7.79
C ARG A 106 -6.21 5.28 -8.20
N SER A 107 -6.53 4.02 -8.49
CA SER A 107 -5.56 3.07 -9.02
C SER A 107 -5.93 2.66 -10.44
N ARG A 108 -4.91 2.42 -11.27
CA ARG A 108 -5.05 1.91 -12.63
C ARG A 108 -4.10 0.74 -12.85
N VAL A 109 -4.63 -0.32 -13.43
CA VAL A 109 -3.91 -1.55 -13.77
C VAL A 109 -4.12 -1.82 -15.25
N ASP A 110 -3.03 -2.06 -15.99
CA ASP A 110 -3.12 -2.66 -17.31
C ASP A 110 -3.21 -4.18 -17.17
N LEU A 111 -4.36 -4.75 -17.51
CA LEU A 111 -4.62 -6.18 -17.39
C LEU A 111 -3.79 -7.03 -18.37
N ARG A 112 -3.14 -6.41 -19.36
CA ARG A 112 -2.21 -7.06 -20.30
C ARG A 112 -0.75 -6.92 -19.91
N ALA A 113 -0.45 -6.06 -18.91
CA ALA A 113 0.92 -5.89 -18.46
C ALA A 113 1.48 -7.20 -17.92
N PRO A 114 2.74 -7.54 -18.21
CA PRO A 114 3.38 -8.72 -17.64
C PRO A 114 3.49 -8.58 -16.12
N LEU A 115 3.34 -9.70 -15.42
CA LEU A 115 3.55 -9.72 -13.99
C LEU A 115 5.00 -9.38 -13.65
N ALA A 116 5.19 -8.51 -12.67
CA ALA A 116 6.51 -8.19 -12.13
C ALA A 116 7.17 -9.42 -11.49
N ARG A 117 8.48 -9.37 -11.32
CA ARG A 117 9.20 -10.39 -10.55
C ARG A 117 8.68 -10.43 -9.12
N PRO A 118 8.60 -11.61 -8.50
CA PRO A 118 8.22 -11.71 -7.10
C PRO A 118 9.20 -10.92 -6.23
N GLU A 119 8.66 -10.16 -5.29
CA GLU A 119 9.45 -9.62 -4.19
C GLU A 119 9.75 -10.74 -3.18
N SER A 120 10.94 -10.72 -2.62
CA SER A 120 11.35 -11.66 -1.59
C SER A 120 11.60 -10.93 -0.27
N LEU A 121 11.25 -11.58 0.83
CA LEU A 121 11.63 -11.10 2.15
C LEU A 121 13.16 -11.14 2.29
N PRO A 122 13.76 -10.16 2.98
CA PRO A 122 15.20 -10.11 3.19
C PRO A 122 15.71 -11.13 4.26
N PHE A 123 14.84 -12.04 4.69
CA PHE A 123 15.13 -13.13 5.62
C PHE A 123 14.14 -14.29 5.42
N ALA A 124 14.49 -15.48 5.91
CA ALA A 124 13.62 -16.65 5.85
C ALA A 124 12.51 -16.59 6.90
N LEU A 125 11.25 -16.87 6.49
CA LEU A 125 10.14 -16.98 7.43
C LEU A 125 10.32 -18.18 8.38
N PRO A 126 9.77 -18.10 9.62
CA PRO A 126 9.65 -19.26 10.48
C PRO A 126 8.83 -20.38 9.82
N ALA A 127 9.01 -21.61 10.25
CA ALA A 127 8.22 -22.74 9.79
C ALA A 127 6.72 -22.47 9.96
N GLY A 128 5.92 -22.75 8.93
CA GLY A 128 4.50 -22.45 8.89
C GLY A 128 4.15 -20.97 8.65
N GLY A 129 5.15 -20.12 8.40
CA GLY A 129 4.93 -18.75 7.94
C GLY A 129 4.65 -18.70 6.43
N ALA A 130 3.73 -17.84 6.02
CA ALA A 130 3.37 -17.65 4.61
C ALA A 130 3.17 -16.18 4.27
N VAL A 131 3.72 -15.73 3.14
CA VAL A 131 3.42 -14.42 2.59
C VAL A 131 2.02 -14.45 1.98
N LEU A 132 1.14 -13.56 2.43
CA LEU A 132 -0.24 -13.43 1.94
C LEU A 132 -0.36 -12.37 0.86
N ARG A 133 0.39 -11.28 1.00
CA ARG A 133 0.37 -10.12 0.10
C ARG A 133 1.74 -9.48 0.02
N THR A 134 2.04 -8.91 -1.12
CA THR A 134 3.22 -8.09 -1.34
C THR A 134 2.84 -6.73 -1.93
N LEU A 135 3.54 -5.69 -1.50
CA LEU A 135 3.49 -4.37 -2.09
C LEU A 135 4.93 -3.90 -2.28
N ALA A 136 5.32 -3.59 -3.50
CA ALA A 136 6.61 -2.96 -3.78
C ALA A 136 6.40 -1.56 -4.35
N PHE A 137 7.27 -0.64 -3.98
CA PHE A 137 7.25 0.73 -4.46
C PHE A 137 8.68 1.25 -4.61
N HIS A 138 8.81 2.25 -5.47
CA HIS A 138 10.05 2.99 -5.66
C HIS A 138 9.75 4.45 -5.47
N ASP A 139 10.50 5.09 -4.61
CA ASP A 139 10.50 6.53 -4.45
C ASP A 139 11.94 7.07 -4.54
N ARG A 140 12.10 8.37 -4.28
CA ARG A 140 13.42 9.01 -4.31
C ARG A 140 14.35 8.57 -3.18
N ALA A 141 13.79 8.06 -2.09
CA ALA A 141 14.55 7.60 -0.94
C ALA A 141 15.09 6.18 -1.15
N GLY A 142 14.50 5.41 -2.07
CA GLY A 142 14.94 4.06 -2.35
C GLY A 142 13.83 3.13 -2.87
N ARG A 143 14.13 1.85 -2.79
CA ARG A 143 13.18 0.77 -3.06
C ARG A 143 12.57 0.31 -1.74
N GLY A 144 11.25 0.30 -1.66
CA GLY A 144 10.52 -0.21 -0.52
C GLY A 144 9.68 -1.42 -0.90
N SER A 145 9.52 -2.32 0.05
CA SER A 145 8.61 -3.47 -0.06
C SER A 145 7.87 -3.66 1.25
N GLN A 146 6.60 -4.02 1.15
CA GLN A 146 5.78 -4.36 2.31
C GLN A 146 5.18 -5.75 2.10
N PHE A 147 5.25 -6.56 3.13
CA PHE A 147 4.73 -7.93 3.14
C PHE A 147 3.69 -8.08 4.23
N ILE A 148 2.56 -8.68 3.89
CA ILE A 148 1.60 -9.17 4.88
C ILE A 148 1.84 -10.67 5.01
N VAL A 149 2.17 -11.10 6.22
CA VAL A 149 2.57 -12.48 6.52
C VAL A 149 1.63 -13.10 7.55
N ALA A 150 1.21 -14.33 7.31
CA ALA A 150 0.56 -15.16 8.32
C ALA A 150 1.61 -15.99 9.05
N ILE A 151 1.50 -16.10 10.37
CA ILE A 151 2.39 -16.90 11.23
C ILE A 151 1.53 -17.68 12.21
N GLN A 152 1.87 -18.93 12.45
CA GLN A 152 1.16 -19.77 13.42
C GLN A 152 1.50 -19.36 14.87
N GLY A 153 0.52 -19.48 15.75
CA GLY A 153 0.67 -19.23 17.19
C GLY A 153 0.32 -17.81 17.60
N SER A 154 0.49 -17.54 18.90
CA SER A 154 0.21 -16.23 19.50
C SER A 154 1.14 -15.13 18.95
N PRO A 155 0.74 -13.85 19.03
CA PRO A 155 1.61 -12.73 18.64
C PRO A 155 2.98 -12.76 19.31
N GLN A 156 3.02 -13.09 20.59
CA GLN A 156 4.27 -13.18 21.34
C GLN A 156 5.22 -14.25 20.78
N ARG A 157 4.70 -15.45 20.52
CA ARG A 157 5.48 -16.54 19.90
C ARG A 157 5.93 -16.16 18.50
N ALA A 158 5.04 -15.56 17.70
CA ALA A 158 5.36 -15.13 16.33
C ALA A 158 6.44 -14.04 16.34
N MET A 159 6.40 -13.07 17.28
CA MET A 159 7.44 -12.06 17.45
C MET A 159 8.80 -12.71 17.78
N SER A 160 8.85 -13.60 18.77
CA SER A 160 10.09 -14.28 19.14
C SER A 160 10.71 -15.04 17.97
N LEU A 161 9.88 -15.75 17.19
CA LEU A 161 10.35 -16.48 16.01
C LEU A 161 10.85 -15.56 14.91
N LEU A 162 10.16 -14.44 14.64
CA LEU A 162 10.58 -13.46 13.64
C LEU A 162 11.87 -12.77 14.07
N CYS A 163 11.98 -12.37 15.34
CA CYS A 163 13.19 -11.79 15.90
C CYS A 163 14.40 -12.72 15.75
N ALA A 164 14.24 -14.00 16.09
CA ALA A 164 15.31 -14.97 15.92
C ALA A 164 15.81 -15.02 14.45
N ARG A 165 14.89 -15.07 13.49
CA ARG A 165 15.23 -15.08 12.06
C ARG A 165 15.87 -13.77 11.58
N LEU A 166 15.44 -12.65 12.12
CA LEU A 166 16.03 -11.34 11.80
C LEU A 166 17.47 -11.25 12.35
N LEU A 167 17.70 -11.65 13.60
CA LEU A 167 19.03 -11.67 14.21
C LEU A 167 19.98 -12.62 13.47
N GLU A 168 19.52 -13.84 13.12
CA GLU A 168 20.28 -14.79 12.27
C GLU A 168 20.65 -14.17 10.92
N GLY A 169 19.78 -13.32 10.35
CA GLY A 169 19.99 -12.58 9.11
C GLY A 169 20.86 -11.32 9.25
N GLY A 170 21.44 -11.06 10.42
CA GLY A 170 22.31 -9.91 10.69
C GLY A 170 21.58 -8.60 10.94
N TRP A 171 20.25 -8.65 11.15
CA TRP A 171 19.47 -7.49 11.52
C TRP A 171 19.64 -7.15 13.00
N GLN A 172 19.82 -5.89 13.33
CA GLN A 172 19.96 -5.40 14.70
C GLN A 172 18.71 -4.62 15.11
N PRO A 173 18.08 -4.91 16.26
CA PRO A 173 16.96 -4.14 16.75
C PRO A 173 17.39 -2.72 17.12
N VAL A 174 16.58 -1.73 16.77
CA VAL A 174 16.82 -0.32 17.11
C VAL A 174 16.68 -0.07 18.62
N ALA A 175 15.73 -0.76 19.26
CA ALA A 175 15.54 -0.73 20.70
C ALA A 175 15.94 -2.07 21.32
N THR A 176 16.58 -2.04 22.49
CA THR A 176 17.07 -3.24 23.18
C THR A 176 15.98 -4.22 23.59
N ASP A 177 14.76 -3.73 23.81
CA ASP A 177 13.54 -4.48 24.12
C ASP A 177 12.68 -4.80 22.91
N GLY A 178 13.13 -4.45 21.70
CA GLY A 178 12.35 -4.59 20.47
C GLY A 178 11.83 -5.99 20.16
N CYS A 179 12.44 -7.02 20.76
CA CYS A 179 12.02 -8.42 20.66
C CYS A 179 11.25 -8.94 21.91
N ALA A 180 11.16 -8.16 22.98
CA ALA A 180 10.58 -8.55 24.27
C ALA A 180 9.16 -8.01 24.52
N MET A 181 8.46 -7.54 23.49
CA MET A 181 7.24 -6.77 23.58
C MET A 181 6.01 -7.53 24.11
N PRO A 182 5.10 -6.83 24.80
CA PRO A 182 3.85 -7.43 25.33
C PRO A 182 2.75 -7.58 24.28
N VAL A 183 2.18 -8.58 24.31
CA VAL A 183 1.06 -9.52 24.11
C VAL A 183 -0.03 -9.23 23.06
N THR A 184 -0.40 -8.02 22.63
CA THR A 184 -1.58 -7.85 21.74
C THR A 184 -1.31 -7.16 20.41
N ALA A 185 -0.38 -6.23 20.37
CA ALA A 185 0.12 -5.62 19.15
C ALA A 185 1.55 -5.13 19.41
N ALA A 186 2.48 -5.55 18.58
CA ALA A 186 3.89 -5.21 18.73
C ALA A 186 4.40 -4.53 17.45
N THR A 187 5.21 -3.50 17.62
CA THR A 187 5.96 -2.89 16.52
C THR A 187 7.42 -2.83 16.91
N ALA A 188 8.28 -3.31 16.04
CA ALA A 188 9.73 -3.29 16.23
C ALA A 188 10.42 -2.79 14.96
N TRP A 189 11.59 -2.17 15.12
CA TRP A 189 12.41 -1.67 14.04
C TRP A 189 13.78 -2.32 14.10
N PHE A 190 14.32 -2.62 12.93
CA PHE A 190 15.61 -3.27 12.75
C PHE A 190 16.43 -2.55 11.69
N LEU A 191 17.74 -2.60 11.83
CA LEU A 191 18.72 -2.05 10.89
C LEU A 191 19.68 -3.13 10.43
N ARG A 192 20.12 -3.07 9.17
CA ARG A 192 21.22 -3.87 8.62
C ARG A 192 21.98 -3.00 7.62
N GLY A 193 23.10 -2.43 8.07
CA GLY A 193 23.80 -1.39 7.29
C GLY A 193 22.90 -0.19 7.07
N ALA A 194 22.62 0.18 5.82
CA ALA A 194 21.72 1.26 5.44
C ALA A 194 20.26 0.82 5.27
N GLU A 195 19.99 -0.47 5.37
CA GLU A 195 18.63 -1.01 5.21
C GLU A 195 17.84 -0.86 6.51
N THR A 196 16.55 -0.60 6.37
CA THR A 196 15.61 -0.47 7.50
C THR A 196 14.46 -1.45 7.34
N LEU A 197 14.09 -2.13 8.42
CA LEU A 197 12.95 -3.03 8.47
C LEU A 197 12.04 -2.66 9.65
N GLY A 198 10.77 -2.42 9.36
CA GLY A 198 9.70 -2.24 10.33
C GLY A 198 8.83 -3.50 10.39
N LEU A 199 8.55 -3.97 11.59
CA LEU A 199 7.71 -5.12 11.87
C LEU A 199 6.55 -4.70 12.75
N SER A 200 5.30 -4.90 12.29
CA SER A 200 4.09 -4.74 13.10
C SER A 200 3.33 -6.05 13.13
N LEU A 201 2.88 -6.49 14.30
CA LEU A 201 2.30 -7.80 14.49
C LEU A 201 1.05 -7.72 15.36
N ARG A 202 0.00 -8.46 15.00
CA ARG A 202 -1.26 -8.57 15.75
C ARG A 202 -1.83 -9.98 15.70
N ALA A 203 -2.70 -10.30 16.63
CA ALA A 203 -3.51 -11.52 16.61
C ALA A 203 -4.46 -11.52 15.39
N SER A 204 -4.65 -12.69 14.79
CA SER A 204 -5.56 -12.90 13.65
C SER A 204 -6.11 -14.33 13.66
N GLY A 205 -7.34 -14.50 14.14
CA GLY A 205 -7.94 -15.84 14.30
C GLY A 205 -7.13 -16.73 15.24
N ARG A 206 -6.74 -17.93 14.78
CA ARG A 206 -5.91 -18.87 15.56
C ARG A 206 -4.41 -18.64 15.43
N GLY A 207 -3.99 -17.58 14.79
CA GLY A 207 -2.59 -17.26 14.54
C GLY A 207 -2.32 -15.79 14.70
N SER A 208 -1.26 -15.34 14.03
CA SER A 208 -0.81 -13.96 14.02
C SER A 208 -0.64 -13.47 12.59
N ARG A 209 -0.85 -12.17 12.40
CA ARG A 209 -0.58 -11.49 11.14
C ARG A 209 0.47 -10.41 11.36
N ALA A 210 1.54 -10.48 10.59
CA ALA A 210 2.59 -9.47 10.58
C ALA A 210 2.51 -8.61 9.33
N VAL A 211 2.81 -7.33 9.48
CA VAL A 211 3.14 -6.41 8.39
C VAL A 211 4.63 -6.11 8.52
N ILE A 212 5.39 -6.44 7.51
CA ILE A 212 6.83 -6.26 7.44
C ILE A 212 7.10 -5.24 6.34
N GLY A 213 7.57 -4.06 6.72
CA GLY A 213 8.03 -3.02 5.81
C GLY A 213 9.55 -3.08 5.70
N PHE A 214 10.07 -3.06 4.49
CA PHE A 214 11.51 -3.07 4.20
C PHE A 214 11.85 -1.94 3.25
N VAL A 215 12.90 -1.20 3.56
CA VAL A 215 13.42 -0.12 2.72
C VAL A 215 14.91 -0.33 2.54
N SER A 216 15.33 -0.37 1.28
CA SER A 216 16.74 -0.36 0.87
C SER A 216 17.01 0.98 0.17
N PRO A 217 18.00 1.76 0.59
CA PRO A 217 18.37 2.97 -0.12
C PRO A 217 18.80 2.65 -1.54
N GLN A 218 18.67 3.62 -2.44
CA GLN A 218 19.26 3.50 -3.77
C GLN A 218 20.78 3.54 -3.66
N PRO A 219 21.49 2.70 -4.43
CA PRO A 219 22.94 2.71 -4.49
C PRO A 219 23.48 4.01 -5.08
#